data_8f83cd6ef628f309ab07aa3e55b1e384
#
_entry.id   8f83cd6ef628f309ab07aa3e55b1e384
#
_cell.length_a   1.000
_cell.length_b   1.000
_cell.length_c   1.000
_cell.angle_alpha   90.00
_cell.angle_beta   90.00
_cell.angle_gamma   90.00
#
_symmetry.space_group_name_H-M   'P 1'
#
loop_
_entity.id
_entity.type
_entity.pdbx_description
1 polymer ?
#
loop_
_entity_poly.entity_id
_entity_poly.type
_entity_poly.pdbx_seq_one_letter_code
_entity_poly.pdbx_strand_id
1 'polypeptide(L)'
;IVVGSALKALEGEDSDIGVKAIEKLVETMDSYIPEPVRNIDKPFLLPIEDVFSISGRGTVVTGRVESGIVKVGEEVEIVGIRDTQKTTCTGVEMFRKLLDEGRAGDNVGVLLRGTKRDEVERGQVL
;
A
#
# COMPACT_ATOMS: atom_id res chain seq x y z
N ILE A 1 20.45 -17.70 -6.91
CA ILE A 1 19.43 -18.78 -6.81
C ILE A 1 19.69 -19.54 -5.52
N VAL A 2 18.64 -19.66 -4.67
CA VAL A 2 18.65 -20.50 -3.47
C VAL A 2 17.71 -21.67 -3.71
N VAL A 3 18.18 -22.88 -3.48
CA VAL A 3 17.39 -24.10 -3.67
C VAL A 3 17.03 -24.66 -2.30
N GLY A 4 15.76 -24.96 -2.08
CA GLY A 4 15.27 -25.50 -0.82
C GLY A 4 13.84 -26.04 -0.90
N SER A 5 13.37 -26.62 0.18
CA SER A 5 12.02 -27.12 0.37
C SER A 5 11.37 -26.45 1.58
N ALA A 6 10.36 -25.62 1.33
CA ALA A 6 9.61 -24.98 2.40
C ALA A 6 8.89 -26.01 3.30
N LEU A 7 8.42 -27.12 2.73
CA LEU A 7 7.79 -28.20 3.51
C LEU A 7 8.77 -28.80 4.52
N LYS A 8 9.99 -29.17 4.09
CA LYS A 8 11.01 -29.72 4.99
C LYS A 8 11.40 -28.73 6.10
N ALA A 9 11.51 -27.45 5.76
CA ALA A 9 11.77 -26.42 6.75
C ALA A 9 10.62 -26.28 7.75
N LEU A 10 9.36 -26.35 7.29
CA LEU A 10 8.17 -26.32 8.15
C LEU A 10 8.08 -27.52 9.09
N GLU A 11 8.53 -28.68 8.64
CA GLU A 11 8.63 -29.91 9.44
C GLU A 11 9.84 -29.90 10.39
N GLY A 12 10.66 -28.85 10.35
CA GLY A 12 11.82 -28.68 11.23
C GLY A 12 13.05 -29.51 10.80
N GLU A 13 13.10 -29.96 9.54
CA GLU A 13 14.26 -30.69 9.03
C GLU A 13 15.47 -29.77 8.91
N ASP A 14 16.47 -29.99 9.76
CA ASP A 14 17.75 -29.26 9.74
C ASP A 14 18.70 -29.87 8.68
N SER A 15 18.37 -29.64 7.43
CA SER A 15 19.15 -30.08 6.27
C SER A 15 19.48 -28.90 5.35
N ASP A 16 20.39 -29.13 4.42
CA ASP A 16 20.82 -28.11 3.45
C ASP A 16 19.70 -27.63 2.53
N ILE A 17 18.62 -28.40 2.42
CA ILE A 17 17.43 -28.02 1.65
C ILE A 17 16.21 -27.70 2.53
N GLY A 18 16.30 -27.88 3.86
CA GLY A 18 15.29 -27.59 4.86
C GLY A 18 15.48 -26.20 5.48
N VAL A 19 15.58 -26.18 6.82
CA VAL A 19 15.71 -24.92 7.60
C VAL A 19 16.87 -24.05 7.12
N LYS A 20 18.05 -24.64 6.92
CA LYS A 20 19.25 -23.90 6.44
C LYS A 20 19.06 -23.22 5.10
N ALA A 21 18.29 -23.84 4.18
CA ALA A 21 17.97 -23.21 2.90
C ALA A 21 17.07 -21.97 3.05
N ILE A 22 16.12 -22.01 3.99
CA ILE A 22 15.25 -20.86 4.27
C ILE A 22 16.02 -19.73 4.96
N GLU A 23 16.90 -20.04 5.90
CA GLU A 23 17.79 -19.05 6.53
C GLU A 23 18.68 -18.38 5.47
N LYS A 24 19.30 -19.18 4.60
CA LYS A 24 20.10 -18.65 3.49
C LYS A 24 19.29 -17.82 2.50
N LEU A 25 18.01 -18.15 2.27
CA LEU A 25 17.13 -17.35 1.44
C LEU A 25 16.92 -15.95 2.05
N VAL A 26 16.62 -15.88 3.34
CA VAL A 26 16.43 -14.61 4.07
C VAL A 26 17.71 -13.77 4.04
N GLU A 27 18.86 -14.33 4.38
CA GLU A 27 20.16 -13.64 4.30
C GLU A 27 20.46 -13.14 2.88
N THR A 28 20.12 -13.94 1.86
CA THR A 28 20.32 -13.54 0.47
C THR A 28 19.39 -12.40 0.09
N MET A 29 18.13 -12.41 0.54
CA MET A 29 17.19 -11.30 0.32
C MET A 29 17.72 -10.02 0.95
N ASP A 30 18.13 -10.05 2.21
CA ASP A 30 18.62 -8.88 2.94
C ASP A 30 19.90 -8.28 2.32
N SER A 31 20.78 -9.13 1.80
CA SER A 31 22.05 -8.68 1.20
C SER A 31 21.96 -8.29 -0.27
N TYR A 32 21.05 -8.90 -1.02
CA TYR A 32 20.96 -8.73 -2.48
C TYR A 32 19.93 -7.70 -2.93
N ILE A 33 18.83 -7.54 -2.18
CA ILE A 33 17.77 -6.59 -2.54
C ILE A 33 18.11 -5.23 -1.94
N PRO A 34 18.39 -4.20 -2.77
CA PRO A 34 18.68 -2.86 -2.24
C PRO A 34 17.43 -2.25 -1.61
N GLU A 35 17.63 -1.45 -0.59
CA GLU A 35 16.55 -0.67 -0.01
C GLU A 35 15.99 0.31 -1.06
N PRO A 36 14.67 0.34 -1.30
CA PRO A 36 14.07 1.20 -2.31
C PRO A 36 14.15 2.67 -1.91
N VAL A 37 14.52 3.51 -2.87
CA VAL A 37 14.45 4.97 -2.71
C VAL A 37 12.99 5.40 -2.78
N ARG A 38 12.45 5.92 -1.67
CA ARG A 38 11.07 6.40 -1.59
C ARG A 38 11.01 7.88 -1.96
N ASN A 39 10.19 8.22 -2.94
CA ASN A 39 10.04 9.59 -3.47
C ASN A 39 9.08 10.41 -2.59
N ILE A 40 9.42 10.65 -1.33
CA ILE A 40 8.57 11.39 -0.38
C ILE A 40 8.50 12.89 -0.65
N ASP A 41 9.50 13.46 -1.34
CA ASP A 41 9.60 14.91 -1.64
C ASP A 41 8.84 15.32 -2.91
N LYS A 42 8.20 14.37 -3.59
CA LYS A 42 7.34 14.63 -4.75
C LYS A 42 5.90 14.85 -4.32
N PRO A 43 5.05 15.44 -5.19
CA PRO A 43 3.62 15.49 -4.96
C PRO A 43 3.03 14.10 -4.66
N PHE A 44 2.03 14.07 -3.79
CA PHE A 44 1.31 12.83 -3.47
C PHE A 44 0.66 12.25 -4.72
N LEU A 45 0.79 10.95 -4.89
CA LEU A 45 0.20 10.21 -5.99
C LEU A 45 -0.13 8.79 -5.54
N LEU A 46 -1.39 8.40 -5.66
CA LEU A 46 -1.89 7.06 -5.36
C LEU A 46 -2.82 6.59 -6.47
N PRO A 47 -2.38 5.66 -7.34
CA PRO A 47 -3.28 4.97 -8.26
C PRO A 47 -4.33 4.18 -7.49
N ILE A 48 -5.61 4.38 -7.83
CA ILE A 48 -6.73 3.72 -7.16
C ILE A 48 -6.87 2.30 -7.68
N GLU A 49 -6.62 1.33 -6.81
CA GLU A 49 -6.70 -0.10 -7.09
C GLU A 49 -8.07 -0.68 -6.76
N ASP A 50 -8.70 -0.18 -5.69
CA ASP A 50 -10.05 -0.60 -5.30
C ASP A 50 -10.80 0.50 -4.56
N VAL A 51 -12.14 0.39 -4.51
CA VAL A 51 -13.04 1.37 -3.90
C VAL A 51 -14.08 0.66 -3.04
N PHE A 52 -14.15 1.04 -1.77
CA PHE A 52 -15.07 0.48 -0.79
C PHE A 52 -15.96 1.55 -0.18
N SER A 53 -17.16 1.16 0.23
CA SER A 53 -18.01 1.97 1.12
C SER A 53 -17.97 1.38 2.52
N ILE A 54 -17.69 2.23 3.51
CA ILE A 54 -17.79 1.87 4.91
C ILE A 54 -19.00 2.57 5.51
N SER A 55 -19.96 1.80 6.00
CA SER A 55 -21.17 2.35 6.62
C SER A 55 -20.82 3.30 7.78
N GLY A 56 -21.32 4.53 7.73
CA GLY A 56 -21.07 5.56 8.74
C GLY A 56 -19.71 6.27 8.63
N ARG A 57 -18.81 5.85 7.72
CA ARG A 57 -17.48 6.47 7.56
C ARG A 57 -17.24 7.09 6.18
N GLY A 58 -17.89 6.60 5.13
CA GLY A 58 -17.77 7.12 3.78
C GLY A 58 -17.08 6.18 2.81
N THR A 59 -16.54 6.75 1.75
CA THR A 59 -15.83 6.02 0.69
C THR A 59 -14.34 5.91 1.03
N VAL A 60 -13.81 4.71 0.86
CA VAL A 60 -12.37 4.42 1.01
C VAL A 60 -11.83 3.99 -0.34
N VAL A 61 -10.75 4.60 -0.75
CA VAL A 61 -9.95 4.16 -1.91
C VAL A 61 -8.67 3.50 -1.41
N THR A 62 -8.27 2.43 -2.05
CA THR A 62 -7.03 1.72 -1.70
C THR A 62 -6.06 1.73 -2.86
N GLY A 63 -4.78 1.72 -2.53
CA GLY A 63 -3.69 1.64 -3.48
C GLY A 63 -2.34 1.80 -2.82
N ARG A 64 -1.29 1.64 -3.61
CA ARG A 64 0.06 1.94 -3.17
C ARG A 64 0.37 3.41 -3.45
N VAL A 65 0.90 4.11 -2.45
CA VAL A 65 1.42 5.46 -2.62
C VAL A 65 2.67 5.39 -3.49
N GLU A 66 2.61 5.92 -4.71
CA GLU A 66 3.73 5.94 -5.66
C GLU A 66 4.74 7.03 -5.34
N SER A 67 4.25 8.19 -4.89
CA SER A 67 5.10 9.32 -4.50
C SER A 67 4.43 10.20 -3.45
N GLY A 68 5.23 11.00 -2.77
CA GLY A 68 4.78 12.00 -1.81
C GLY A 68 4.26 11.41 -0.50
N ILE A 69 3.51 12.25 0.19
CA ILE A 69 2.89 11.95 1.49
C ILE A 69 1.48 12.52 1.45
N VAL A 70 0.51 11.79 1.98
CA VAL A 70 -0.83 12.29 2.27
C VAL A 70 -1.07 12.27 3.78
N LYS A 71 -1.61 13.36 4.32
CA LYS A 71 -1.95 13.48 5.74
C LYS A 71 -3.45 13.58 5.94
N VAL A 72 -3.90 13.12 7.09
CA VAL A 72 -5.28 13.31 7.51
C VAL A 72 -5.59 14.81 7.61
N GLY A 73 -6.68 15.24 6.98
CA GLY A 73 -7.11 16.65 6.91
C GLY A 73 -6.70 17.38 5.63
N GLU A 74 -5.79 16.81 4.82
CA GLU A 74 -5.37 17.43 3.55
C GLU A 74 -6.43 17.31 2.46
N GLU A 75 -6.49 18.33 1.59
CA GLU A 75 -7.26 18.31 0.35
C GLU A 75 -6.50 17.45 -0.67
N VAL A 76 -7.23 16.60 -1.37
CA VAL A 76 -6.73 15.73 -2.44
C VAL A 76 -7.63 15.84 -3.66
N GLU A 77 -7.11 15.51 -4.82
CA GLU A 77 -7.85 15.53 -6.08
C GLU A 77 -7.99 14.10 -6.64
N ILE A 78 -9.18 13.77 -7.11
CA ILE A 78 -9.44 12.53 -7.84
C ILE A 78 -9.36 12.88 -9.32
N VAL A 79 -8.39 12.29 -10.02
CA VAL A 79 -8.05 12.63 -11.40
C VAL A 79 -8.17 11.41 -12.31
N GLY A 80 -8.57 11.65 -13.55
CA GLY A 80 -8.65 10.65 -14.61
C GLY A 80 -10.04 10.06 -14.80
N ILE A 81 -10.29 9.56 -16.02
CA ILE A 81 -11.55 8.94 -16.49
C ILE A 81 -12.74 9.91 -16.51
N ARG A 82 -12.92 10.70 -15.46
CA ARG A 82 -13.98 11.71 -15.28
C ARG A 82 -13.39 13.07 -14.96
N ASP A 83 -14.26 14.07 -14.85
CA ASP A 83 -13.86 15.41 -14.41
C ASP A 83 -13.18 15.34 -13.03
N THR A 84 -12.12 16.11 -12.89
CA THR A 84 -11.36 16.18 -11.63
C THR A 84 -12.25 16.66 -10.49
N GLN A 85 -12.23 15.94 -9.39
CA GLN A 85 -12.97 16.25 -8.18
C GLN A 85 -12.02 16.52 -7.02
N LYS A 86 -12.35 17.50 -6.19
CA LYS A 86 -11.64 17.78 -4.94
C LYS A 86 -12.37 17.17 -3.76
N THR A 87 -11.61 16.59 -2.85
CA THR A 87 -12.12 16.01 -1.61
C THR A 87 -11.10 16.17 -0.50
N THR A 88 -11.43 15.75 0.70
CA THR A 88 -10.52 15.79 1.85
C THR A 88 -10.22 14.37 2.32
N CYS A 89 -8.95 14.06 2.55
CA CYS A 89 -8.52 12.86 3.25
C CYS A 89 -8.96 12.96 4.72
N THR A 90 -9.91 12.15 5.15
CA THR A 90 -10.40 12.12 6.54
C THR A 90 -9.80 11.00 7.37
N GLY A 91 -9.03 10.13 6.77
CA GLY A 91 -8.33 9.05 7.45
C GLY A 91 -7.42 8.30 6.51
N VAL A 92 -6.34 7.78 7.06
CA VAL A 92 -5.42 6.86 6.41
C VAL A 92 -5.37 5.59 7.23
N GLU A 93 -5.47 4.44 6.58
CA GLU A 93 -5.49 3.14 7.25
C GLU A 93 -4.54 2.15 6.54
N MET A 94 -3.77 1.42 7.32
CA MET A 94 -2.92 0.33 6.85
C MET A 94 -2.97 -0.82 7.84
N PHE A 95 -3.20 -2.05 7.36
CA PHE A 95 -3.33 -3.25 8.19
C PHE A 95 -4.33 -3.11 9.36
N ARG A 96 -5.47 -2.45 9.11
CA ARG A 96 -6.52 -2.16 10.12
C ARG A 96 -6.06 -1.23 11.25
N LYS A 97 -4.97 -0.48 11.04
CA LYS A 97 -4.51 0.56 11.95
C LYS A 97 -4.68 1.93 11.30
N LEU A 98 -5.21 2.87 12.08
CA LEU A 98 -5.28 4.26 11.66
C LEU A 98 -3.90 4.89 11.76
N LEU A 99 -3.55 5.67 10.75
CA LEU A 99 -2.30 6.40 10.63
C LEU A 99 -2.59 7.89 10.49
N ASP A 100 -1.65 8.73 10.89
CA ASP A 100 -1.72 10.17 10.68
C ASP A 100 -1.39 10.56 9.23
N GLU A 101 -0.59 9.74 8.55
CA GLU A 101 -0.16 9.94 7.17
C GLU A 101 0.14 8.62 6.45
N GLY A 102 0.10 8.66 5.11
CA GLY A 102 0.60 7.60 4.21
C GLY A 102 1.74 8.14 3.35
N ARG A 103 2.82 7.36 3.20
CA ARG A 103 4.04 7.74 2.49
C ARG A 103 4.29 6.89 1.27
N ALA A 104 5.08 7.42 0.33
CA ALA A 104 5.56 6.66 -0.84
C ALA A 104 6.05 5.25 -0.45
N GLY A 105 5.52 4.23 -1.12
CA GLY A 105 5.77 2.82 -0.88
C GLY A 105 4.78 2.14 0.07
N ASP A 106 3.94 2.89 0.79
CA ASP A 106 2.92 2.32 1.66
C ASP A 106 1.70 1.88 0.84
N ASN A 107 1.10 0.75 1.22
CA ASN A 107 -0.18 0.31 0.68
C ASN A 107 -1.27 0.69 1.69
N VAL A 108 -2.10 1.67 1.33
CA VAL A 108 -3.02 2.31 2.25
C VAL A 108 -4.46 2.37 1.75
N GLY A 109 -5.39 2.47 2.69
CA GLY A 109 -6.75 2.91 2.44
C GLY A 109 -6.89 4.39 2.85
N VAL A 110 -7.39 5.22 1.95
CA VAL A 110 -7.64 6.64 2.18
C VAL A 110 -9.14 6.89 2.24
N LEU A 111 -9.62 7.43 3.37
CA LEU A 111 -11.02 7.82 3.54
C LEU A 111 -11.24 9.20 2.92
N LEU A 112 -12.27 9.31 2.10
CA LEU A 112 -12.62 10.52 1.36
C LEU A 112 -13.92 11.14 1.91
N ARG A 113 -13.89 12.46 2.17
CA ARG A 113 -15.05 13.20 2.67
C ARG A 113 -16.06 13.45 1.56
N GLY A 114 -17.33 13.11 1.81
CA GLY A 114 -18.45 13.50 0.95
C GLY A 114 -18.43 12.86 -0.46
N THR A 115 -17.48 12.00 -0.74
CA THR A 115 -17.37 11.28 -2.00
C THR A 115 -18.19 9.99 -1.94
N LYS A 116 -19.09 9.78 -2.90
CA LYS A 116 -19.86 8.54 -3.01
C LYS A 116 -19.05 7.48 -3.74
N ARG A 117 -19.40 6.23 -3.48
CA ARG A 117 -18.69 5.08 -4.08
C ARG A 117 -18.77 5.07 -5.61
N ASP A 118 -19.87 5.54 -6.21
CA ASP A 118 -20.11 5.61 -7.64
C ASP A 118 -19.46 6.83 -8.32
N GLU A 119 -18.91 7.75 -7.55
CA GLU A 119 -18.16 8.91 -8.04
C GLU A 119 -16.67 8.61 -8.28
N VAL A 120 -16.19 7.50 -7.74
CA VAL A 120 -14.78 7.06 -7.84
C VAL A 120 -14.71 5.66 -8.40
N GLU A 121 -13.74 5.42 -9.26
CA GLU A 121 -13.52 4.10 -9.84
C GLU A 121 -12.06 3.73 -9.94
N ARG A 122 -11.82 2.42 -9.99
CA ARG A 122 -10.49 1.86 -10.21
C ARG A 122 -9.87 2.42 -11.50
N GLY A 123 -8.58 2.78 -11.42
CA GLY A 123 -7.83 3.36 -12.54
C GLY A 123 -7.76 4.88 -12.52
N GLN A 124 -8.57 5.56 -11.68
CA GLN A 124 -8.32 6.95 -11.33
C GLN A 124 -7.11 7.09 -10.42
N VAL A 125 -6.64 8.31 -10.21
CA VAL A 125 -5.51 8.64 -9.36
C VAL A 125 -5.93 9.64 -8.29
N LEU A 126 -5.49 9.43 -7.08
CA LEU A 126 -5.64 10.36 -5.96
C LEU A 126 -4.31 11.06 -5.74
#